data_1acfcf7621ba2dcaeda87b8c862b40a5
#
_entry.id   1acfcf7621ba2dcaeda87b8c862b40a5
#
_cell.length_a   1.000
_cell.length_b   1.000
_cell.length_c   1.000
_cell.angle_alpha   90.00
_cell.angle_beta   90.00
_cell.angle_gamma   90.00
#
_symmetry.space_group_name_H-M   'P 1'
#
loop_
_entity.id
_entity.type
_entity.pdbx_description
1 polymer ?
#
loop_
_entity_poly.entity_id
_entity_poly.type
_entity_poly.pdbx_seq_one_letter_code
_entity_poly.pdbx_strand_id
1 'polypeptide(L)'
;MSVEDSFKPGTTQTGPKGQLAHPKTLEHSKRLKKKLYKVGDNAWSLIGNGLSNQSFVEGPEGLICIDTGESNQEMAAALKEVRKETQAPVVACIYTHFHYVGGTQTLVDENKNLAIWGHNGIQANL
;
A
#
# COMPACT_ATOMS: atom_id res chain seq x y z
N MET A 1 16.05 17.62 -13.72
CA MET A 1 15.02 18.63 -13.40
C MET A 1 15.57 19.50 -12.29
N SER A 2 15.71 20.81 -12.48
CA SER A 2 16.15 21.69 -11.39
C SER A 2 14.99 21.90 -10.40
N VAL A 3 15.31 22.08 -9.13
CA VAL A 3 14.33 22.40 -8.07
C VAL A 3 13.57 23.69 -8.44
N GLU A 4 14.22 24.62 -9.10
CA GLU A 4 13.66 25.90 -9.57
C GLU A 4 12.47 25.75 -10.53
N ASP A 5 12.47 24.70 -11.39
CA ASP A 5 11.35 24.44 -12.31
C ASP A 5 10.07 23.98 -11.60
N SER A 6 10.19 23.48 -10.37
CA SER A 6 9.04 22.98 -9.60
C SER A 6 8.22 24.11 -8.97
N PHE A 7 8.79 25.31 -8.87
CA PHE A 7 8.17 26.46 -8.17
C PHE A 7 7.81 27.62 -9.12
N LYS A 8 7.88 27.43 -10.43
CA LYS A 8 7.46 28.48 -11.38
C LYS A 8 5.95 28.68 -11.30
N PRO A 9 5.46 29.86 -10.88
CA PRO A 9 4.03 30.13 -10.84
C PRO A 9 3.42 30.14 -12.25
N GLY A 10 2.15 29.77 -12.37
CA GLY A 10 1.36 29.91 -13.60
C GLY A 10 1.34 28.72 -14.55
N THR A 11 2.02 27.61 -14.22
CA THR A 11 2.00 26.40 -15.05
C THR A 11 1.02 25.38 -14.47
N THR A 12 -0.29 25.57 -14.73
CA THR A 12 -1.29 24.55 -14.39
C THR A 12 -1.85 23.92 -15.67
N GLN A 13 -2.18 22.64 -15.58
CA GLN A 13 -2.95 21.90 -16.58
C GLN A 13 -4.13 21.23 -15.91
N THR A 14 -5.22 21.08 -16.69
CA THR A 14 -6.39 20.32 -16.23
C THR A 14 -6.13 18.83 -16.40
N GLY A 15 -6.20 18.09 -15.32
CA GLY A 15 -6.10 16.64 -15.32
C GLY A 15 -7.39 15.93 -15.74
N PRO A 16 -7.37 14.61 -15.89
CA PRO A 16 -8.50 13.84 -16.45
C PRO A 16 -9.77 13.86 -15.59
N LYS A 17 -9.68 14.30 -14.33
CA LYS A 17 -10.82 14.46 -13.41
C LYS A 17 -11.20 15.94 -13.20
N GLY A 18 -10.74 16.84 -14.05
CA GLY A 18 -10.98 18.26 -13.92
C GLY A 18 -10.11 19.01 -12.90
N GLN A 19 -9.21 18.30 -12.19
CA GLN A 19 -8.30 18.90 -11.23
C GLN A 19 -7.25 19.77 -11.94
N LEU A 20 -6.89 20.89 -11.31
CA LEU A 20 -5.78 21.72 -11.74
C LEU A 20 -4.51 21.28 -11.02
N ALA A 21 -3.47 20.95 -11.75
CA ALA A 21 -2.19 20.53 -11.19
C ALA A 21 -1.01 20.95 -12.08
N HIS A 22 0.18 20.99 -11.52
CA HIS A 22 1.38 21.19 -12.29
C HIS A 22 1.56 20.03 -13.29
N PRO A 23 2.02 20.28 -14.55
CA PRO A 23 2.19 19.23 -15.58
C PRO A 23 3.01 18.03 -15.11
N LYS A 24 4.09 18.29 -14.35
CA LYS A 24 4.95 17.24 -13.80
C LYS A 24 4.26 16.36 -12.74
N THR A 25 3.34 16.95 -11.95
CA THR A 25 2.51 16.18 -11.00
C THR A 25 1.56 15.25 -11.74
N LEU A 26 0.95 15.73 -12.83
CA LEU A 26 0.09 14.91 -13.69
C LEU A 26 0.88 13.78 -14.36
N GLU A 27 2.08 14.05 -14.80
CA GLU A 27 2.98 13.01 -15.36
C GLU A 27 3.37 11.98 -14.31
N HIS A 28 3.78 12.45 -13.11
CA HIS A 28 4.14 11.56 -12.01
C HIS A 28 2.99 10.67 -11.56
N SER A 29 1.76 11.21 -11.50
CA SER A 29 0.58 10.42 -11.07
C SER A 29 0.27 9.24 -12.00
N LYS A 30 0.75 9.24 -13.24
CA LYS A 30 0.64 8.08 -14.14
C LYS A 30 1.39 6.86 -13.60
N ARG A 31 2.47 7.07 -12.81
CA ARG A 31 3.25 6.01 -12.16
C ARG A 31 2.57 5.42 -10.95
N LEU A 32 1.58 6.13 -10.37
CA LEU A 32 0.86 5.75 -9.16
C LEU A 32 -0.47 5.05 -9.46
N LYS A 33 -0.64 4.51 -10.66
CA LYS A 33 -1.83 3.71 -10.99
C LYS A 33 -1.87 2.45 -10.13
N LYS A 34 -3.07 2.11 -9.65
CA LYS A 34 -3.28 0.88 -8.88
C LYS A 34 -2.81 -0.34 -9.67
N LYS A 35 -1.78 -0.99 -9.16
CA LYS A 35 -1.21 -2.20 -9.75
C LYS A 35 -0.44 -3.01 -8.70
N LEU A 36 -0.59 -4.33 -8.76
CA LEU A 36 0.26 -5.27 -8.03
C LEU A 36 1.55 -5.49 -8.82
N TYR A 37 2.67 -5.15 -8.20
CA TYR A 37 4.01 -5.38 -8.75
C TYR A 37 4.62 -6.61 -8.11
N LYS A 38 5.13 -7.51 -8.92
CA LYS A 38 6.01 -8.58 -8.47
C LYS A 38 7.41 -7.98 -8.31
N VAL A 39 7.93 -7.96 -7.08
CA VAL A 39 9.23 -7.34 -6.74
C VAL A 39 10.32 -8.37 -6.43
N GLY A 40 9.98 -9.65 -6.50
CA GLY A 40 10.87 -10.79 -6.29
C GLY A 40 10.14 -12.08 -6.66
N ASP A 41 10.78 -13.22 -6.49
CA ASP A 41 10.18 -14.51 -6.83
C ASP A 41 8.94 -14.82 -5.97
N ASN A 42 8.96 -14.37 -4.72
CA ASN A 42 7.94 -14.60 -3.71
C ASN A 42 7.47 -13.32 -3.02
N ALA A 43 7.61 -12.16 -3.67
CA ALA A 43 7.27 -10.87 -3.07
C ALA A 43 6.49 -9.98 -4.05
N TRP A 44 5.47 -9.30 -3.51
CA TRP A 44 4.58 -8.40 -4.27
C TRP A 44 4.33 -7.11 -3.48
N SER A 45 4.08 -6.03 -4.20
CA SER A 45 3.65 -4.77 -3.60
C SER A 45 2.51 -4.16 -4.41
N LEU A 46 1.39 -3.87 -3.76
CA LEU A 46 0.26 -3.16 -4.35
C LEU A 46 0.48 -1.67 -4.18
N ILE A 47 0.61 -0.97 -5.30
CA ILE A 47 0.82 0.49 -5.35
C ILE A 47 -0.45 1.15 -5.88
N GLY A 48 -0.78 2.34 -5.36
CA GLY A 48 -1.89 3.15 -5.82
C GLY A 48 -3.27 2.66 -5.37
N ASN A 49 -3.32 1.82 -4.34
CA ASN A 49 -4.56 1.36 -3.71
C ASN A 49 -5.09 2.34 -2.65
N GLY A 50 -4.17 2.99 -1.94
CA GLY A 50 -4.40 4.02 -0.93
C GLY A 50 -3.17 4.90 -0.81
N LEU A 51 -2.98 5.57 0.32
CA LEU A 51 -1.78 6.37 0.59
C LEU A 51 -0.56 5.50 0.84
N SER A 52 -0.73 4.34 1.48
CA SER A 52 0.34 3.36 1.66
C SER A 52 0.35 2.30 0.59
N ASN A 53 1.48 1.63 0.45
CA ASN A 53 1.58 0.39 -0.29
C ASN A 53 1.31 -0.78 0.67
N GLN A 54 0.61 -1.81 0.19
CA GLN A 54 0.49 -3.07 0.90
C GLN A 54 1.44 -4.06 0.23
N SER A 55 2.40 -4.57 1.01
CA SER A 55 3.40 -5.50 0.48
C SER A 55 3.24 -6.89 1.10
N PHE A 56 3.57 -7.91 0.32
CA PHE A 56 3.41 -9.30 0.70
C PHE A 56 4.68 -10.07 0.37
N VAL A 57 5.12 -10.91 1.30
CA VAL A 57 6.24 -11.83 1.12
C VAL A 57 5.77 -13.22 1.47
N GLU A 58 5.91 -14.17 0.55
CA GLU A 58 5.58 -15.57 0.78
C GLU A 58 6.77 -16.31 1.36
N GLY A 59 6.57 -16.90 2.53
CA GLY A 59 7.51 -17.79 3.19
C GLY A 59 6.98 -19.24 3.20
N PRO A 60 7.71 -20.17 3.82
CA PRO A 60 7.32 -21.58 3.89
C PRO A 60 5.97 -21.84 4.56
N GLU A 61 5.57 -20.98 5.50
CA GLU A 61 4.34 -21.14 6.28
C GLU A 61 3.16 -20.32 5.72
N GLY A 62 3.42 -19.37 4.84
CA GLY A 62 2.40 -18.49 4.26
C GLY A 62 2.89 -17.08 3.98
N LEU A 63 1.94 -16.18 3.77
CA LEU A 63 2.22 -14.76 3.48
C LEU A 63 2.46 -13.96 4.75
N ILE A 64 3.47 -13.10 4.69
CA ILE A 64 3.67 -11.99 5.62
C ILE A 64 3.17 -10.73 4.92
N CYS A 65 2.21 -10.03 5.53
CA CYS A 65 1.73 -8.74 5.06
C CYS A 65 2.51 -7.61 5.74
N ILE A 66 2.97 -6.63 4.99
CA ILE A 66 3.66 -5.44 5.50
C ILE A 66 2.77 -4.24 5.25
N ASP A 67 2.29 -3.62 6.34
CA ASP A 67 1.28 -2.58 6.40
C ASP A 67 -0.08 -2.99 5.81
N THR A 68 -1.15 -2.52 6.43
CA THR A 68 -2.52 -2.94 6.08
C THR A 68 -3.37 -1.82 5.46
N GLY A 69 -2.76 -0.65 5.23
CA GLY A 69 -3.49 0.50 4.72
C GLY A 69 -4.31 1.21 5.81
N GLU A 70 -5.11 2.17 5.38
CA GLU A 70 -5.89 3.01 6.28
C GLU A 70 -7.27 2.42 6.62
N SER A 71 -7.70 1.37 5.90
CA SER A 71 -9.03 0.80 6.06
C SER A 71 -9.11 -0.68 5.69
N ASN A 72 -10.15 -1.34 6.21
CA ASN A 72 -10.48 -2.72 5.84
C ASN A 72 -10.79 -2.86 4.34
N GLN A 73 -11.37 -1.84 3.71
CA GLN A 73 -11.64 -1.82 2.28
C GLN A 73 -10.35 -1.84 1.45
N GLU A 74 -9.34 -1.07 1.86
CA GLU A 74 -8.03 -1.08 1.21
C GLU A 74 -7.36 -2.45 1.35
N MET A 75 -7.37 -3.03 2.55
CA MET A 75 -6.77 -4.34 2.79
C MET A 75 -7.49 -5.46 2.03
N ALA A 76 -8.82 -5.46 2.01
CA ALA A 76 -9.61 -6.41 1.23
C ALA A 76 -9.31 -6.32 -0.27
N ALA A 77 -9.15 -5.10 -0.79
CA ALA A 77 -8.75 -4.89 -2.18
C ALA A 77 -7.31 -5.41 -2.44
N ALA A 78 -6.39 -5.23 -1.50
CA ALA A 78 -5.03 -5.74 -1.61
C ALA A 78 -4.98 -7.27 -1.59
N LEU A 79 -5.72 -7.91 -0.69
CA LEU A 79 -5.87 -9.38 -0.66
C LEU A 79 -6.43 -9.91 -1.98
N LYS A 80 -7.46 -9.28 -2.53
CA LYS A 80 -8.04 -9.68 -3.82
C LYS A 80 -7.01 -9.66 -4.95
N GLU A 81 -6.11 -8.68 -4.95
CA GLU A 81 -5.06 -8.61 -5.98
C GLU A 81 -3.99 -9.69 -5.76
N VAL A 82 -3.46 -9.84 -4.53
CA VAL A 82 -2.42 -10.84 -4.26
C VAL A 82 -2.93 -12.28 -4.43
N ARG A 83 -4.23 -12.53 -4.20
CA ARG A 83 -4.84 -13.85 -4.42
C ARG A 83 -4.88 -14.30 -5.89
N LYS A 84 -4.59 -13.41 -6.83
CA LYS A 84 -4.36 -13.78 -8.24
C LYS A 84 -3.00 -14.44 -8.46
N GLU A 85 -2.05 -14.20 -7.55
CA GLU A 85 -0.66 -14.68 -7.63
C GLU A 85 -0.43 -15.89 -6.72
N THR A 86 -1.03 -15.91 -5.52
CA THR A 86 -0.83 -16.98 -4.54
C THR A 86 -2.08 -17.23 -3.70
N GLN A 87 -2.27 -18.50 -3.29
CA GLN A 87 -3.32 -18.93 -2.37
C GLN A 87 -2.78 -19.19 -0.93
N ALA A 88 -1.51 -18.90 -0.67
CA ALA A 88 -0.91 -19.09 0.64
C ALA A 88 -1.64 -18.26 1.72
N PRO A 89 -1.93 -18.82 2.90
CA PRO A 89 -2.62 -18.08 3.96
C PRO A 89 -1.77 -16.93 4.48
N VAL A 90 -2.39 -15.82 4.89
CA VAL A 90 -1.66 -14.76 5.61
C VAL A 90 -1.42 -15.23 7.04
N VAL A 91 -0.16 -15.39 7.42
CA VAL A 91 0.23 -15.90 8.74
C VAL A 91 0.79 -14.83 9.67
N ALA A 92 1.29 -13.74 9.11
CA ALA A 92 1.83 -12.63 9.90
C ALA A 92 1.53 -11.27 9.24
N CYS A 93 1.48 -10.24 10.09
CA CYS A 93 1.43 -8.84 9.69
C CYS A 93 2.54 -8.08 10.41
N ILE A 94 3.23 -7.22 9.68
CA ILE A 94 4.28 -6.34 10.22
C ILE A 94 3.90 -4.90 9.93
N TYR A 95 3.90 -4.05 10.97
CA TYR A 95 3.69 -2.63 10.84
C TYR A 95 5.02 -1.89 10.73
N THR A 96 5.20 -1.08 9.70
CA THR A 96 6.34 -0.19 9.59
C THR A 96 6.22 0.99 10.57
N HIS A 97 5.00 1.49 10.77
CA HIS A 97 4.65 2.55 11.71
C HIS A 97 3.13 2.58 11.96
N PHE A 98 2.65 3.54 12.77
CA PHE A 98 1.29 3.53 13.31
C PHE A 98 0.18 3.92 12.32
N HIS A 99 0.48 4.60 11.20
CA HIS A 99 -0.57 5.12 10.30
C HIS A 99 -1.33 4.03 9.54
N TYR A 100 -0.67 2.95 9.14
CA TYR A 100 -1.24 1.98 8.20
C TYR A 100 -1.60 0.65 8.86
N VAL A 101 -2.33 0.75 9.96
CA VAL A 101 -2.81 -0.40 10.75
C VAL A 101 -4.33 -0.64 10.59
N GLY A 102 -5.03 0.25 9.86
CA GLY A 102 -6.49 0.30 9.81
C GLY A 102 -7.15 -0.89 9.10
N GLY A 103 -6.41 -1.59 8.25
CA GLY A 103 -6.92 -2.77 7.53
C GLY A 103 -6.68 -4.11 8.25
N THR A 104 -6.09 -4.10 9.44
CA THR A 104 -5.68 -5.33 10.15
C THR A 104 -6.83 -6.28 10.44
N GLN A 105 -8.03 -5.78 10.73
CA GLN A 105 -9.19 -6.62 11.02
C GLN A 105 -9.51 -7.56 9.86
N THR A 106 -9.32 -7.11 8.60
CA THR A 106 -9.51 -7.97 7.42
C THR A 106 -8.59 -9.19 7.44
N LEU A 107 -7.34 -9.03 7.88
CA LEU A 107 -6.40 -10.15 8.01
C LEU A 107 -6.76 -11.07 9.19
N VAL A 108 -7.18 -10.50 10.32
CA VAL A 108 -7.63 -11.26 11.50
C VAL A 108 -8.89 -12.08 11.19
N ASP A 109 -9.78 -11.55 10.36
CA ASP A 109 -10.99 -12.28 9.94
C ASP A 109 -10.65 -13.48 9.05
N GLU A 110 -9.59 -13.36 8.22
CA GLU A 110 -9.08 -14.48 7.42
C GLU A 110 -8.32 -15.51 8.29
N ASN A 111 -7.55 -15.05 9.27
CA ASN A 111 -6.76 -15.90 10.16
C ASN A 111 -6.82 -15.38 11.62
N LYS A 112 -7.59 -16.04 12.48
CA LYS A 112 -7.72 -15.67 13.90
C LYS A 112 -6.43 -15.82 14.72
N ASN A 113 -5.46 -16.57 14.21
CA ASN A 113 -4.14 -16.78 14.83
C ASN A 113 -3.05 -15.93 14.18
N LEU A 114 -3.42 -14.87 13.49
CA LEU A 114 -2.48 -13.95 12.83
C LEU A 114 -1.43 -13.42 13.83
N ALA A 115 -0.16 -13.62 13.53
CA ALA A 115 0.92 -12.99 14.27
C ALA A 115 1.05 -11.51 13.84
N ILE A 116 0.98 -10.57 14.78
CA ILE A 116 1.09 -9.14 14.50
C ILE A 116 2.35 -8.60 15.16
N TRP A 117 3.21 -7.98 14.37
CA TRP A 117 4.49 -7.42 14.79
C TRP A 117 4.55 -5.93 14.52
N GLY A 118 5.03 -5.18 15.49
CA GLY A 118 5.23 -3.74 15.37
C GLY A 118 6.08 -3.20 16.52
N HIS A 119 6.56 -1.98 16.36
CA HIS A 119 7.28 -1.31 17.46
C HIS A 119 6.33 -1.05 18.63
N ASN A 120 6.80 -1.22 19.86
CA ASN A 120 6.01 -1.03 21.09
C ASN A 120 5.42 0.39 21.25
N GLY A 121 6.02 1.40 20.64
CA GLY A 121 5.51 2.77 20.60
C GLY A 121 4.32 3.00 19.67
N ILE A 122 3.91 2.02 18.85
CA ILE A 122 2.79 2.19 17.91
C ILE A 122 1.50 2.47 18.66
N GLN A 123 1.20 1.69 19.70
CA GLN A 123 -0.04 1.83 20.46
C GLN A 123 -0.18 3.19 21.15
N ALA A 124 0.92 3.81 21.56
CA ALA A 124 0.91 5.14 22.18
C ALA A 124 0.60 6.28 21.19
N ASN A 125 0.63 6.00 19.88
CA ASN A 125 0.40 6.98 18.80
C ASN A 125 -0.89 6.69 18.00
N LEU A 126 -1.66 5.67 18.39
CA LEU A 126 -3.00 5.41 17.87
C LEU A 126 -4.05 6.16 18.66
#